data_072baaf05f948cb0c4c3f7006b7ee883
#
_entry.id   072baaf05f948cb0c4c3f7006b7ee883
#
_cell.length_a   1.000
_cell.length_b   1.000
_cell.length_c   1.000
_cell.angle_alpha   90.00
_cell.angle_beta   90.00
_cell.angle_gamma   90.00
#
_symmetry.space_group_name_H-M   'P 1'
#
loop_
_entity.id
_entity.type
_entity.pdbx_description
1 polymer ?
#
loop_
_entity_poly.entity_id
_entity_poly.type
_entity_poly.pdbx_seq_one_letter_code
_entity_poly.pdbx_strand_id
1 'polypeptide(L)'
;MSQILTKALLELADDHLILGHRLSEWCGHAPLLEEDLALPNMGLDLIGTARSLYTYACQVENKNKSEDDFAFLRNEREYVNCLLVERPNFNFAHTILKQLYFSVFMELYWSAALNSDDEMLVGIAGKAKKEMAYHLSLIHI
;
A
#
# COMPACT_ATOMS: atom_id res chain seq x y z
N MET A 1 6.14 5.33 22.77
CA MET A 1 6.95 4.77 21.64
C MET A 1 6.16 3.76 20.81
N SER A 2 5.66 2.67 21.41
CA SER A 2 4.90 1.66 20.66
C SER A 2 3.65 2.19 19.98
N GLN A 3 2.90 3.09 20.62
CA GLN A 3 1.68 3.71 20.04
C GLN A 3 1.99 4.56 18.80
N ILE A 4 3.11 5.29 18.80
CA ILE A 4 3.52 6.11 17.66
C ILE A 4 3.90 5.21 16.49
N LEU A 5 4.65 4.15 16.75
CA LEU A 5 5.05 3.19 15.74
C LEU A 5 3.82 2.47 15.15
N THR A 6 2.91 1.98 16.00
CA THR A 6 1.67 1.36 15.54
C THR A 6 0.87 2.30 14.65
N LYS A 7 0.72 3.56 15.05
CA LYS A 7 0.01 4.55 14.23
C LYS A 7 0.66 4.73 12.87
N ALA A 8 1.97 4.90 12.82
CA ALA A 8 2.71 5.05 11.56
C ALA A 8 2.56 3.81 10.66
N LEU A 9 2.63 2.61 11.24
CA LEU A 9 2.43 1.36 10.50
C LEU A 9 1.01 1.26 9.93
N LEU A 10 -0.01 1.67 10.71
CA LEU A 10 -1.40 1.66 10.25
C LEU A 10 -1.66 2.69 9.15
N GLU A 11 -1.07 3.89 9.22
CA GLU A 11 -1.16 4.89 8.15
C GLU A 11 -0.62 4.33 6.83
N LEU A 12 0.55 3.73 6.86
CA LEU A 12 1.15 3.09 5.67
C LEU A 12 0.32 1.90 5.18
N ALA A 13 -0.11 1.04 6.09
CA ALA A 13 -0.86 -0.15 5.74
C ALA A 13 -2.22 0.20 5.11
N ASP A 14 -2.93 1.16 5.69
CA ASP A 14 -4.22 1.63 5.17
C ASP A 14 -4.07 2.23 3.77
N ASP A 15 -3.02 3.02 3.53
CA ASP A 15 -2.73 3.57 2.21
C ASP A 15 -2.57 2.47 1.16
N HIS A 16 -1.78 1.46 1.48
CA HIS A 16 -1.52 0.34 0.56
C HIS A 16 -2.77 -0.52 0.34
N LEU A 17 -3.52 -0.82 1.39
CA LEU A 17 -4.74 -1.63 1.29
C LEU A 17 -5.78 -0.95 0.41
N ILE A 18 -6.07 0.32 0.68
CA ILE A 18 -7.12 1.06 -0.03
C ILE A 18 -6.73 1.28 -1.49
N LEU A 19 -5.48 1.65 -1.76
CA LEU A 19 -5.01 1.79 -3.14
C LEU A 19 -5.02 0.45 -3.88
N GLY A 20 -4.64 -0.63 -3.23
CA GLY A 20 -4.73 -1.98 -3.78
C GLY A 20 -6.16 -2.35 -4.19
N HIS A 21 -7.14 -2.02 -3.36
CA HIS A 21 -8.56 -2.20 -3.69
C HIS A 21 -8.98 -1.34 -4.88
N ARG A 22 -8.56 -0.07 -4.94
CA ARG A 22 -8.86 0.83 -6.06
C ARG A 22 -8.31 0.31 -7.39
N LEU A 23 -7.09 -0.21 -7.40
CA LEU A 23 -6.52 -0.81 -8.60
C LEU A 23 -7.26 -2.09 -9.01
N SER A 24 -7.67 -2.89 -8.04
CA SER A 24 -8.42 -4.13 -8.29
C SER A 24 -9.80 -3.88 -8.91
N GLU A 25 -10.40 -2.72 -8.69
CA GLU A 25 -11.68 -2.31 -9.32
C GLU A 25 -11.57 -2.24 -10.84
N TRP A 26 -10.38 -2.08 -11.40
CA TRP A 26 -10.15 -2.06 -12.85
C TRP A 26 -10.18 -3.45 -13.50
N CYS A 27 -10.18 -4.52 -12.74
CA CYS A 27 -10.21 -5.88 -13.28
C CYS A 27 -11.42 -6.08 -14.21
N GLY A 28 -11.16 -6.38 -15.47
CA GLY A 28 -12.19 -6.50 -16.51
C GLY A 28 -12.67 -5.18 -17.12
N HIS A 29 -12.08 -4.04 -16.77
CA HIS A 29 -12.52 -2.70 -17.20
C HIS A 29 -11.41 -1.83 -17.81
N ALA A 30 -10.16 -2.30 -17.79
CA ALA A 30 -9.03 -1.54 -18.33
C ALA A 30 -9.10 -1.46 -19.88
N PRO A 31 -8.49 -0.41 -20.49
CA PRO A 31 -8.60 -0.19 -21.93
C PRO A 31 -7.95 -1.28 -22.79
N LEU A 32 -6.85 -1.86 -22.30
CA LEU A 32 -6.08 -2.90 -22.98
C LEU A 32 -5.87 -4.11 -22.07
N LEU A 33 -5.69 -5.28 -22.66
CA LEU A 33 -5.51 -6.53 -21.92
C LEU A 33 -4.26 -6.49 -21.00
N GLU A 34 -3.18 -5.93 -21.49
CA GLU A 34 -1.92 -5.82 -20.72
C GLU A 34 -2.10 -4.98 -19.46
N GLU A 35 -2.86 -3.90 -19.56
CA GLU A 35 -3.18 -3.01 -18.44
C GLU A 35 -4.17 -3.67 -17.49
N ASP A 36 -5.13 -4.42 -18.02
CA ASP A 36 -6.11 -5.17 -17.25
C ASP A 36 -5.46 -6.27 -16.39
N LEU A 37 -4.35 -6.83 -16.84
CA LEU A 37 -3.53 -7.77 -16.07
C LEU A 37 -2.57 -7.05 -15.11
N ALA A 38 -1.99 -5.94 -15.54
CA ALA A 38 -1.00 -5.20 -14.74
C ALA A 38 -1.61 -4.54 -13.49
N LEU A 39 -2.76 -3.89 -13.60
CA LEU A 39 -3.37 -3.17 -12.48
C LEU A 39 -3.74 -4.08 -11.30
N PRO A 40 -4.41 -5.24 -11.48
CA PRO A 40 -4.65 -6.17 -10.39
C PRO A 40 -3.35 -6.74 -9.79
N ASN A 41 -2.33 -6.98 -10.59
CA ASN A 41 -1.02 -7.45 -10.09
C ASN A 41 -0.34 -6.39 -9.21
N MET A 42 -0.41 -5.12 -9.61
CA MET A 42 0.04 -4.01 -8.76
C MET A 42 -0.79 -3.95 -7.47
N GLY A 43 -2.09 -4.17 -7.57
CA GLY A 43 -2.99 -4.26 -6.42
C GLY A 43 -2.58 -5.37 -5.44
N LEU A 44 -2.22 -6.53 -5.95
CA LEU A 44 -1.73 -7.65 -5.11
C LEU A 44 -0.43 -7.30 -4.39
N ASP A 45 0.50 -6.62 -5.04
CA ASP A 45 1.74 -6.15 -4.40
C ASP A 45 1.43 -5.19 -3.25
N LEU A 46 0.52 -4.24 -3.47
CA LEU A 46 0.10 -3.28 -2.45
C LEU A 46 -0.59 -3.97 -1.26
N ILE A 47 -1.49 -4.90 -1.52
CA ILE A 47 -2.18 -5.68 -0.47
C ILE A 47 -1.17 -6.52 0.31
N GLY A 48 -0.19 -7.11 -0.36
CA GLY A 48 0.89 -7.86 0.27
C GLY A 48 1.74 -7.00 1.22
N THR A 49 2.08 -5.79 0.82
CA THR A 49 2.77 -4.82 1.68
C THR A 49 1.90 -4.40 2.85
N ALA A 50 0.62 -4.13 2.63
CA ALA A 50 -0.34 -3.82 3.70
C ALA A 50 -0.41 -4.95 4.73
N ARG A 51 -0.49 -6.19 4.28
CA ARG A 51 -0.49 -7.37 5.14
C ARG A 51 0.75 -7.43 6.05
N SER A 52 1.92 -7.22 5.48
CA SER A 52 3.18 -7.22 6.25
C SER A 52 3.19 -6.12 7.31
N LEU A 53 2.69 -4.93 6.98
CA LEU A 53 2.59 -3.80 7.90
C LEU A 53 1.57 -4.04 9.01
N TYR A 54 0.39 -4.60 8.69
CA TYR A 54 -0.61 -4.95 9.71
C TYR A 54 -0.10 -6.06 10.63
N THR A 55 0.56 -7.08 10.10
CA THR A 55 1.15 -8.14 10.92
C THR A 55 2.18 -7.56 11.89
N TYR A 56 3.02 -6.65 11.42
CA TYR A 56 3.98 -5.97 12.27
C TYR A 56 3.30 -5.08 13.33
N ALA A 57 2.26 -4.35 12.96
CA ALA A 57 1.47 -3.56 13.92
C ALA A 57 0.86 -4.43 15.03
N CYS A 58 0.36 -5.63 14.69
CA CYS A 58 -0.13 -6.60 15.67
C CYS A 58 0.96 -7.01 16.67
N GLN A 59 2.17 -7.28 16.17
CA GLN A 59 3.31 -7.64 17.02
C GLN A 59 3.70 -6.50 17.96
N VAL A 60 3.70 -5.26 17.48
CA VAL A 60 4.05 -4.07 18.27
C VAL A 60 3.00 -3.79 19.36
N GLU A 61 1.72 -3.94 19.05
CA GLU A 61 0.64 -3.74 20.03
C GLU A 61 0.60 -4.84 21.09
N ASN A 62 1.14 -6.01 20.81
CA ASN A 62 1.13 -7.19 21.69
C ASN A 62 -0.27 -7.49 22.27
N LYS A 63 -1.31 -7.29 21.48
CA LYS A 63 -2.70 -7.64 21.78
C LYS A 63 -3.08 -8.85 20.92
N ASN A 64 -4.05 -9.64 21.38
CA ASN A 64 -4.60 -10.76 20.62
C ASN A 64 -5.40 -10.29 19.40
N LYS A 65 -4.75 -9.54 18.51
CA LYS A 65 -5.31 -9.06 17.26
C LYS A 65 -4.62 -9.76 16.09
N SER A 66 -5.38 -10.04 15.06
CA SER A 66 -4.89 -10.51 13.78
C SER A 66 -4.77 -9.35 12.78
N GLU A 67 -4.08 -9.60 11.69
CA GLU A 67 -4.02 -8.63 10.57
C GLU A 67 -5.40 -8.24 10.06
N ASP A 68 -6.36 -9.18 10.07
CA ASP A 68 -7.73 -8.95 9.62
C ASP A 68 -8.51 -8.00 10.53
N ASP A 69 -8.20 -7.98 11.82
CA ASP A 69 -8.82 -7.01 12.75
C ASP A 69 -8.52 -5.57 12.31
N PHE A 70 -7.32 -5.32 11.83
CA PHE A 70 -6.95 -4.01 11.30
C PHE A 70 -7.46 -3.79 9.88
N ALA A 71 -7.40 -4.81 9.02
CA ALA A 71 -7.74 -4.66 7.61
C ALA A 71 -9.24 -4.53 7.37
N PHE A 72 -10.09 -5.27 8.09
CA PHE A 72 -11.50 -5.42 7.73
C PHE A 72 -12.50 -5.22 8.87
N LEU A 73 -12.08 -5.30 10.12
CA LEU A 73 -12.99 -5.24 11.27
C LEU A 73 -13.08 -3.85 11.92
N ARG A 74 -12.41 -2.85 11.38
CA ARG A 74 -12.53 -1.45 11.81
C ARG A 74 -13.69 -0.76 11.10
N ASN A 75 -14.29 0.23 11.76
CA ASN A 75 -15.24 1.12 11.12
C ASN A 75 -14.51 2.06 10.14
N GLU A 76 -15.22 2.59 9.16
CA GLU A 76 -14.64 3.45 8.12
C GLU A 76 -13.86 4.65 8.68
N ARG A 77 -14.29 5.21 9.82
CA ARG A 77 -13.64 6.37 10.45
C ARG A 77 -12.39 6.03 11.25
N GLU A 78 -12.10 4.76 11.41
CA GLU A 78 -10.90 4.27 12.12
C GLU A 78 -9.71 4.07 11.19
N TYR A 79 -9.93 4.14 9.86
CA TYR A 79 -8.85 4.12 8.89
C TYR A 79 -8.15 5.48 8.84
N VAL A 80 -6.84 5.44 8.69
CA VAL A 80 -5.97 6.62 8.76
C VAL A 80 -5.17 6.83 7.46
N ASN A 81 -5.74 6.37 6.34
CA ASN A 81 -5.17 6.54 5.02
C ASN A 81 -5.15 8.01 4.57
N CYS A 82 -4.28 8.35 3.64
CA CYS A 82 -4.27 9.67 3.02
C CYS A 82 -5.42 9.82 2.00
N LEU A 83 -5.81 11.06 1.73
CA LEU A 83 -6.91 11.36 0.81
C LEU A 83 -6.65 10.91 -0.63
N LEU A 84 -5.39 10.87 -1.04
CA LEU A 84 -5.03 10.48 -2.40
C LEU A 84 -5.55 9.07 -2.76
N VAL A 85 -5.37 8.11 -1.85
CA VAL A 85 -5.69 6.69 -2.12
C VAL A 85 -7.19 6.40 -2.08
N GLU A 86 -7.97 7.16 -1.32
CA GLU A 86 -9.42 6.95 -1.21
C GLU A 86 -10.23 7.56 -2.35
N ARG A 87 -9.62 8.45 -3.15
CA ARG A 87 -10.32 9.08 -4.27
C ARG A 87 -10.82 8.04 -5.28
N PRO A 88 -12.04 8.20 -5.80
CA PRO A 88 -12.56 7.32 -6.85
C PRO A 88 -11.64 7.25 -8.06
N ASN A 89 -11.72 6.16 -8.79
CA ASN A 89 -10.87 5.96 -9.98
C ASN A 89 -11.16 6.94 -11.13
N PHE A 90 -12.37 7.47 -11.23
CA PHE A 90 -12.88 8.34 -12.31
C PHE A 90 -12.64 7.73 -13.69
N ASN A 91 -11.43 7.89 -14.22
CA ASN A 91 -11.01 7.32 -15.50
C ASN A 91 -9.59 6.74 -15.38
N PHE A 92 -9.14 6.08 -16.43
CA PHE A 92 -7.84 5.41 -16.47
C PHE A 92 -6.67 6.40 -16.25
N ALA A 93 -6.74 7.58 -16.85
CA ALA A 93 -5.69 8.60 -16.69
C ALA A 93 -5.53 9.07 -15.24
N HIS A 94 -6.64 9.30 -14.53
CA HIS A 94 -6.61 9.62 -13.11
C HIS A 94 -6.00 8.51 -12.27
N THR A 95 -6.35 7.26 -12.57
CA THR A 95 -5.82 6.09 -11.86
C THR A 95 -4.32 5.96 -12.06
N ILE A 96 -3.83 6.09 -13.29
CA ILE A 96 -2.40 6.03 -13.61
C ILE A 96 -1.64 7.18 -12.94
N LEU A 97 -2.18 8.39 -12.96
CA LEU A 97 -1.57 9.55 -12.32
C LEU A 97 -1.49 9.39 -10.79
N LYS A 98 -2.57 8.91 -10.18
CA LYS A 98 -2.61 8.58 -8.75
C LYS A 98 -1.56 7.53 -8.40
N GLN A 99 -1.45 6.47 -9.19
CA GLN A 99 -0.45 5.42 -9.00
C GLN A 99 0.97 5.94 -9.18
N LEU A 100 1.19 6.83 -10.14
CA LEU A 100 2.49 7.47 -10.35
C LEU A 100 2.92 8.26 -9.10
N TYR A 101 2.08 9.15 -8.60
CA TYR A 101 2.39 9.94 -7.41
C TYR A 101 2.65 9.07 -6.19
N PHE A 102 1.81 8.08 -5.97
CA PHE A 102 1.97 7.16 -4.85
C PHE A 102 3.28 6.37 -4.96
N SER A 103 3.58 5.81 -6.12
CA SER A 103 4.77 4.99 -6.33
C SER A 103 6.07 5.78 -6.19
N VAL A 104 6.13 7.01 -6.71
CA VAL A 104 7.30 7.89 -6.54
C VAL A 104 7.50 8.24 -5.07
N PHE A 105 6.44 8.66 -4.39
CA PHE A 105 6.51 8.99 -2.96
C PHE A 105 6.97 7.78 -2.14
N MET A 106 6.38 6.63 -2.37
CA MET A 106 6.69 5.42 -1.60
C MET A 106 8.07 4.87 -1.91
N GLU A 107 8.56 5.00 -3.14
CA GLU A 107 9.95 4.62 -3.46
C GLU A 107 10.95 5.43 -2.63
N LEU A 108 10.73 6.74 -2.52
CA LEU A 108 11.55 7.63 -1.68
C LEU A 108 11.40 7.30 -0.20
N TYR A 109 10.17 7.05 0.25
CA TYR A 109 9.90 6.69 1.64
C TYR A 109 10.60 5.38 2.03
N TRP A 110 10.45 4.33 1.22
CA TRP A 110 11.09 3.04 1.49
C TRP A 110 12.62 3.13 1.39
N SER A 111 13.15 3.96 0.51
CA SER A 111 14.60 4.22 0.45
C SER A 111 15.12 4.85 1.75
N ALA A 112 14.37 5.77 2.34
CA ALA A 112 14.70 6.34 3.64
C ALA A 112 14.55 5.31 4.76
N ALA A 113 13.49 4.49 4.73
CA ALA A 113 13.22 3.46 5.73
C ALA A 113 14.30 2.36 5.79
N LEU A 114 15.02 2.13 4.70
CA LEU A 114 16.16 1.19 4.67
C LEU A 114 17.30 1.59 5.63
N ASN A 115 17.37 2.86 6.03
CA ASN A 115 18.36 3.37 6.97
C ASN A 115 17.87 3.31 8.44
N SER A 116 16.72 2.71 8.69
CA SER A 116 16.17 2.56 10.04
C SER A 116 16.95 1.51 10.84
N ASP A 117 16.99 1.69 12.15
CA ASP A 117 17.51 0.69 13.09
C ASP A 117 16.50 -0.46 13.32
N ASP A 118 15.28 -0.33 12.81
CA ASP A 118 14.21 -1.32 12.94
C ASP A 118 14.31 -2.38 11.83
N GLU A 119 14.81 -3.56 12.18
CA GLU A 119 15.03 -4.66 11.25
C GLU A 119 13.76 -5.13 10.54
N MET A 120 12.61 -5.13 11.22
CA MET A 120 11.33 -5.51 10.62
C MET A 120 10.92 -4.49 9.55
N LEU A 121 11.04 -3.21 9.86
CA LEU A 121 10.73 -2.14 8.91
C LEU A 121 11.68 -2.17 7.70
N VAL A 122 12.97 -2.40 7.93
CA VAL A 122 13.96 -2.54 6.86
C VAL A 122 13.63 -3.72 5.93
N GLY A 123 13.22 -4.86 6.49
CA GLY A 123 12.79 -6.02 5.70
C GLY A 123 11.58 -5.72 4.81
N ILE A 124 10.57 -5.06 5.35
CA ILE A 124 9.38 -4.63 4.60
C ILE A 124 9.78 -3.62 3.52
N ALA A 125 10.60 -2.63 3.87
CA ALA A 125 11.06 -1.58 2.97
C ALA A 125 11.85 -2.13 1.78
N GLY A 126 12.70 -3.13 2.01
CA GLY A 126 13.51 -3.75 0.96
C GLY A 126 12.67 -4.40 -0.14
N LYS A 127 11.62 -5.11 0.24
CA LYS A 127 10.67 -5.70 -0.71
C LYS A 127 9.78 -4.63 -1.37
N ALA A 128 9.19 -3.76 -0.57
CA ALA A 128 8.25 -2.75 -1.04
C ALA A 128 8.92 -1.76 -2.02
N LYS A 129 10.17 -1.36 -1.77
CA LYS A 129 10.91 -0.51 -2.69
C LYS A 129 11.06 -1.11 -4.08
N LYS A 130 11.38 -2.39 -4.15
CA LYS A 130 11.50 -3.11 -5.44
C LYS A 130 10.17 -3.15 -6.18
N GLU A 131 9.08 -3.37 -5.47
CA GLU A 131 7.73 -3.36 -6.04
C GLU A 131 7.36 -1.97 -6.58
N MET A 132 7.67 -0.90 -5.85
CA MET A 132 7.43 0.47 -6.31
C MET A 132 8.23 0.81 -7.57
N ALA A 133 9.50 0.42 -7.64
CA ALA A 133 10.31 0.59 -8.84
C ALA A 133 9.72 -0.17 -10.04
N TYR A 134 9.19 -1.36 -9.82
CA TYR A 134 8.50 -2.13 -10.86
C TYR A 134 7.21 -1.44 -11.31
N HIS A 135 6.38 -0.94 -10.39
CA HIS A 135 5.16 -0.19 -10.72
C HIS A 135 5.48 1.04 -11.57
N LEU A 136 6.54 1.77 -11.22
CA LEU A 136 6.98 2.93 -12.01
C LEU A 136 7.42 2.52 -13.41
N SER A 137 8.10 1.38 -13.57
CA SER A 137 8.51 0.88 -14.88
C SER A 137 7.32 0.58 -15.79
N LEU A 138 6.21 0.07 -15.24
CA LEU A 138 4.98 -0.18 -15.98
C LEU A 138 4.28 1.10 -16.42
N ILE A 139 4.33 2.16 -15.62
CA ILE A 139 3.70 3.44 -15.94
C ILE A 139 4.44 4.16 -17.07
N HIS A 140 5.76 4.01 -17.17
CA HIS A 140 6.59 4.64 -18.19
C HIS A 140 6.48 4.01 -19.59
N ILE A 141 5.83 2.88 -19.69
CA ILE A 141 5.55 2.25 -20.99
C ILE A 141 4.28 2.85 -21.59
#